data_20fca53d2df3ccd4502088ddbbaa8041
#
_entry.id   20fca53d2df3ccd4502088ddbbaa8041
#
_cell.length_a   1.000
_cell.length_b   1.000
_cell.length_c   1.000
_cell.angle_alpha   90.00
_cell.angle_beta   90.00
_cell.angle_gamma   90.00
#
_symmetry.space_group_name_H-M   'P 1'
#
loop_
_entity.id
_entity.type
_entity.pdbx_description
1 polymer ?
#
loop_
_entity_poly.entity_id
_entity_poly.type
_entity_poly.pdbx_seq_one_letter_code
_entity_poly.pdbx_strand_id
1 'polypeptide(L)'
;MLRLRPYKHCDAERIAGWITDRDVFLKWGGERFGEFPVTPETIDRKYTRENGDCAEPDNFFPWVAFDDENSVVGHCIMRYINGDRRILRFGWVVVDSAARGKGYGTEMLRAGLKYAFEILGAEAVTIGVFEGNEPAHRCYRKAGFADKGIRESEPWNVIEMEIGKAGYQALQEL
;
A
#
# COMPACT_ATOMS: atom_id res chain seq x y z
N MET A 1 -12.32 14.63 -1.79
CA MET A 1 -10.89 14.41 -2.26
C MET A 1 -10.12 13.72 -1.16
N LEU A 2 -9.34 12.70 -1.48
CA LEU A 2 -8.54 11.97 -0.51
C LEU A 2 -7.13 12.57 -0.43
N ARG A 3 -6.58 12.67 0.77
CA ARG A 3 -5.25 13.22 1.05
C ARG A 3 -4.39 12.20 1.79
N LEU A 4 -3.08 12.27 1.63
CA LEU A 4 -2.12 11.43 2.34
C LEU A 4 -1.36 12.26 3.39
N ARG A 5 -1.05 11.62 4.49
CA ARG A 5 -0.07 12.09 5.47
C ARG A 5 0.80 10.93 5.96
N PRO A 6 1.97 11.21 6.53
CA PRO A 6 2.76 10.18 7.19
C PRO A 6 1.97 9.49 8.31
N TYR A 7 2.27 8.21 8.50
CA TYR A 7 1.76 7.42 9.63
C TYR A 7 2.17 8.05 10.96
N LYS A 8 1.30 7.88 11.97
CA LYS A 8 1.53 8.25 13.36
C LYS A 8 1.17 7.05 14.27
N HIS A 9 1.72 6.99 15.47
CA HIS A 9 1.43 5.93 16.44
C HIS A 9 -0.08 5.69 16.67
N CYS A 10 -0.87 6.78 16.73
CA CYS A 10 -2.32 6.69 16.91
C CYS A 10 -3.07 6.02 15.75
N ASP A 11 -2.42 5.80 14.62
CA ASP A 11 -3.06 5.14 13.46
C ASP A 11 -3.04 3.61 13.58
N ALA A 12 -2.13 3.07 14.38
CA ALA A 12 -1.95 1.62 14.54
C ALA A 12 -3.24 0.91 14.98
N GLU A 13 -3.98 1.50 15.92
CA GLU A 13 -5.26 0.95 16.41
C GLU A 13 -6.29 0.84 15.28
N ARG A 14 -6.41 1.88 14.44
CA ARG A 14 -7.33 1.86 13.31
C ARG A 14 -6.93 0.83 12.27
N ILE A 15 -5.65 0.77 11.92
CA ILE A 15 -5.14 -0.18 10.94
C ILE A 15 -5.35 -1.61 11.43
N ALA A 16 -5.01 -1.92 12.68
CA ALA A 16 -5.26 -3.22 13.28
C ALA A 16 -6.76 -3.59 13.28
N GLY A 17 -7.63 -2.62 13.58
CA GLY A 17 -9.09 -2.79 13.57
C GLY A 17 -9.67 -3.11 12.19
N TRP A 18 -8.98 -2.77 11.09
CA TRP A 18 -9.43 -3.13 9.73
C TRP A 18 -9.03 -4.55 9.31
N ILE A 19 -8.13 -5.19 10.05
CA ILE A 19 -7.67 -6.56 9.82
C ILE A 19 -8.51 -7.52 10.67
N THR A 20 -9.74 -7.73 10.24
CA THR A 20 -10.81 -8.33 11.05
C THR A 20 -10.75 -9.85 11.18
N ASP A 21 -10.08 -10.52 10.26
CA ASP A 21 -10.01 -11.98 10.21
C ASP A 21 -8.72 -12.47 9.54
N ARG A 22 -8.49 -13.77 9.59
CA ARG A 22 -7.27 -14.40 9.08
C ARG A 22 -7.13 -14.27 7.56
N ASP A 23 -8.21 -14.29 6.79
CA ASP A 23 -8.16 -14.13 5.33
C ASP A 23 -7.72 -12.71 4.94
N VAL A 24 -8.31 -11.70 5.57
CA VAL A 24 -7.88 -10.30 5.41
C VAL A 24 -6.43 -10.12 5.84
N PHE A 25 -6.03 -10.72 6.97
CA PHE A 25 -4.65 -10.68 7.46
C PHE A 25 -3.66 -11.24 6.44
N LEU A 26 -3.91 -12.42 5.88
CA LEU A 26 -3.03 -13.03 4.88
C LEU A 26 -2.98 -12.22 3.59
N LYS A 27 -4.13 -11.76 3.09
CA LYS A 27 -4.22 -10.92 1.87
C LYS A 27 -3.56 -9.55 2.03
N TRP A 28 -3.49 -9.06 3.23
CA TRP A 28 -2.77 -7.82 3.56
C TRP A 28 -1.25 -8.01 3.63
N GLY A 29 -0.77 -9.25 3.71
CA GLY A 29 0.64 -9.59 3.93
C GLY A 29 1.01 -9.53 5.41
N GLY A 30 0.05 -9.86 6.27
CA GLY A 30 0.17 -9.78 7.72
C GLY A 30 1.16 -10.76 8.33
N GLU A 31 1.52 -11.85 7.62
CA GLU A 31 2.53 -12.81 8.07
C GLU A 31 3.89 -12.15 8.37
N ARG A 32 4.16 -10.99 7.80
CA ARG A 32 5.36 -10.19 8.09
C ARG A 32 5.31 -9.49 9.44
N PHE A 33 4.15 -9.47 10.09
CA PHE A 33 3.94 -8.98 11.45
C PHE A 33 3.90 -10.11 12.49
N GLY A 34 3.94 -11.37 12.05
CA GLY A 34 3.86 -12.56 12.89
C GLY A 34 2.55 -13.31 12.70
N GLU A 35 1.78 -13.48 13.76
CA GLU A 35 0.53 -14.24 13.75
C GLU A 35 -0.69 -13.34 13.85
N PHE A 36 -1.84 -13.86 13.37
CA PHE A 36 -3.14 -13.22 13.58
C PHE A 36 -3.67 -13.52 15.01
N PRO A 37 -4.28 -12.55 15.68
CA PRO A 37 -4.54 -11.18 15.24
C PRO A 37 -3.32 -10.25 15.33
N VAL A 38 -3.19 -9.32 14.37
CA VAL A 38 -2.20 -8.26 14.48
C VAL A 38 -2.67 -7.22 15.50
N THR A 39 -1.76 -6.78 16.37
CA THR A 39 -2.07 -5.77 17.39
C THR A 39 -1.48 -4.39 17.01
N PRO A 40 -2.04 -3.29 17.55
CA PRO A 40 -1.47 -1.96 17.36
C PRO A 40 0.01 -1.89 17.72
N GLU A 41 0.41 -2.54 18.82
CA GLU A 41 1.79 -2.55 19.30
C GLU A 41 2.73 -3.29 18.32
N THR A 42 2.21 -4.35 17.66
CA THR A 42 2.98 -5.09 16.66
C THR A 42 3.23 -4.23 15.42
N ILE A 43 2.21 -3.51 14.94
CA ILE A 43 2.33 -2.58 13.81
C ILE A 43 3.33 -1.48 14.18
N ASP A 44 3.13 -0.86 15.30
CA ASP A 44 3.91 0.30 15.75
C ASP A 44 5.39 -0.05 15.96
N ARG A 45 5.67 -1.19 16.59
CA ARG A 45 7.03 -1.71 16.77
C ARG A 45 7.73 -1.93 15.42
N LYS A 46 7.04 -2.54 14.46
CA LYS A 46 7.58 -2.77 13.13
C LYS A 46 7.87 -1.45 12.42
N TYR A 47 6.95 -0.50 12.46
CA TYR A 47 7.11 0.79 11.78
C TYR A 47 8.16 1.67 12.45
N THR A 48 8.29 1.62 13.78
CA THR A 48 9.40 2.28 14.49
C THR A 48 10.74 1.73 14.03
N ARG A 49 10.88 0.41 13.96
CA ARG A 49 12.12 -0.22 13.47
C ARG A 49 12.46 0.16 12.03
N GLU A 50 11.49 0.11 11.13
CA GLU A 50 11.72 0.36 9.69
C GLU A 50 11.95 1.85 9.38
N ASN A 51 11.29 2.74 10.10
CA ASN A 51 11.30 4.19 9.85
C ASN A 51 12.07 4.97 10.92
N GLY A 52 11.70 4.84 12.19
CA GLY A 52 12.30 5.60 13.29
C GLY A 52 13.75 5.19 13.57
N ASP A 53 14.04 3.89 13.61
CA ASP A 53 15.38 3.34 13.83
C ASP A 53 16.18 3.23 12.52
N CYS A 54 15.56 3.56 11.39
CA CYS A 54 16.17 3.49 10.05
C CYS A 54 16.90 2.17 9.79
N ALA A 55 16.23 1.04 10.01
CA ALA A 55 16.79 -0.29 9.77
C ALA A 55 17.33 -0.43 8.34
N GLU A 56 16.69 0.24 7.39
CA GLU A 56 17.18 0.52 6.05
C GLU A 56 17.04 2.02 5.79
N PRO A 57 18.16 2.78 5.68
CA PRO A 57 18.10 4.24 5.60
C PRO A 57 17.24 4.74 4.44
N ASP A 58 16.34 5.66 4.74
CA ASP A 58 15.46 6.33 3.76
C ASP A 58 14.71 5.37 2.83
N ASN A 59 14.26 4.23 3.33
CA ASN A 59 13.55 3.20 2.53
C ASN A 59 12.25 2.71 3.14
N PHE A 60 11.56 3.52 3.91
CA PHE A 60 10.23 3.16 4.41
C PHE A 60 9.34 4.39 4.51
N PHE A 61 8.28 4.43 3.70
CA PHE A 61 7.36 5.56 3.60
C PHE A 61 5.93 5.10 3.93
N PRO A 62 5.54 5.08 5.22
CA PRO A 62 4.19 4.70 5.63
C PRO A 62 3.22 5.88 5.52
N TRP A 63 2.11 5.66 4.79
CA TRP A 63 1.10 6.67 4.49
C TRP A 63 -0.25 6.31 5.09
N VAL A 64 -0.95 7.31 5.54
CA VAL A 64 -2.34 7.20 5.98
C VAL A 64 -3.19 8.10 5.11
N ALA A 65 -4.29 7.55 4.58
CA ALA A 65 -5.25 8.26 3.76
C ALA A 65 -6.41 8.78 4.62
N PHE A 66 -6.81 10.02 4.40
CA PHE A 66 -7.95 10.63 5.07
C PHE A 66 -8.81 11.43 4.08
N ASP A 67 -10.10 11.43 4.34
CA ASP A 67 -11.10 12.09 3.51
C ASP A 67 -11.31 13.58 3.86
N ASP A 68 -12.30 14.21 3.24
CA ASP A 68 -12.60 15.62 3.46
C ASP A 68 -13.17 15.93 4.85
N GLU A 69 -13.68 14.92 5.54
CA GLU A 69 -14.14 14.98 6.93
C GLU A 69 -13.01 14.74 7.95
N ASN A 70 -11.76 14.59 7.46
CA ASN A 70 -10.58 14.18 8.22
C ASN A 70 -10.69 12.79 8.85
N SER A 71 -11.58 11.95 8.36
CA SER A 71 -11.67 10.55 8.76
C SER A 71 -10.55 9.75 8.11
N VAL A 72 -9.81 9.00 8.92
CA VAL A 72 -8.80 8.07 8.41
C VAL A 72 -9.48 6.87 7.78
N VAL A 73 -9.24 6.64 6.49
CA VAL A 73 -9.98 5.66 5.67
C VAL A 73 -9.12 4.61 4.99
N GLY A 74 -7.79 4.77 5.03
CA GLY A 74 -6.91 3.81 4.39
C GLY A 74 -5.45 3.98 4.80
N HIS A 75 -4.66 2.97 4.48
CA HIS A 75 -3.24 2.92 4.76
C HIS A 75 -2.50 2.14 3.68
N CYS A 76 -1.28 2.55 3.40
CA CYS A 76 -0.31 1.81 2.60
C CYS A 76 1.11 2.22 2.97
N ILE A 77 2.08 1.43 2.54
CA ILE A 77 3.49 1.82 2.58
C ILE A 77 4.05 1.88 1.17
N MET A 78 5.15 2.60 1.01
CA MET A 78 6.03 2.51 -0.14
C MET A 78 7.47 2.26 0.32
N ARG A 79 8.22 1.52 -0.49
CA ARG A 79 9.65 1.28 -0.26
C ARG A 79 10.34 0.98 -1.59
N TYR A 80 11.60 1.33 -1.69
CA TYR A 80 12.44 0.87 -2.79
C TYR A 80 12.68 -0.64 -2.69
N ILE A 81 12.82 -1.29 -3.82
CA ILE A 81 13.04 -2.74 -3.89
C ILE A 81 14.37 -3.06 -4.57
N ASN A 82 14.96 -4.19 -4.16
CA ASN A 82 16.22 -4.70 -4.74
C ASN A 82 17.39 -3.70 -4.74
N GLY A 83 17.41 -2.76 -3.80
CA GLY A 83 18.43 -1.71 -3.74
C GLY A 83 18.36 -0.68 -4.86
N ASP A 84 17.33 -0.71 -5.71
CA ASP A 84 17.15 0.20 -6.82
C ASP A 84 16.21 1.36 -6.45
N ARG A 85 16.78 2.54 -6.25
CA ARG A 85 16.02 3.75 -5.90
C ARG A 85 15.16 4.32 -7.04
N ARG A 86 15.19 3.71 -8.22
CA ARG A 86 14.31 4.07 -9.34
C ARG A 86 12.96 3.34 -9.28
N ILE A 87 12.87 2.24 -8.50
CA ILE A 87 11.68 1.41 -8.44
C ILE A 87 11.13 1.39 -7.01
N LEU A 88 9.93 1.95 -6.84
CA LEU A 88 9.17 1.87 -5.59
C LEU A 88 8.16 0.72 -5.64
N ARG A 89 7.79 0.20 -4.48
CA ARG A 89 6.74 -0.79 -4.34
C ARG A 89 5.75 -0.39 -3.26
N PHE A 90 4.48 -0.44 -3.59
CA PHE A 90 3.42 -0.41 -2.58
C PHE A 90 3.33 -1.71 -1.80
N GLY A 91 3.08 -1.61 -0.52
CA GLY A 91 2.82 -2.73 0.36
C GLY A 91 1.76 -2.40 1.41
N TRP A 92 1.26 -3.43 2.07
CA TRP A 92 0.30 -3.35 3.17
C TRP A 92 -0.87 -2.40 2.91
N VAL A 93 -1.42 -2.48 1.69
CA VAL A 93 -2.55 -1.65 1.26
C VAL A 93 -3.82 -2.15 1.93
N VAL A 94 -4.47 -1.28 2.67
CA VAL A 94 -5.76 -1.57 3.31
C VAL A 94 -6.65 -0.33 3.31
N VAL A 95 -7.94 -0.54 3.12
CA VAL A 95 -8.99 0.49 3.22
C VAL A 95 -9.98 0.02 4.27
N ASP A 96 -10.43 0.94 5.11
CA ASP A 96 -11.49 0.71 6.08
C ASP A 96 -12.68 -0.02 5.41
N SER A 97 -13.08 -1.14 6.00
CA SER A 97 -14.18 -1.95 5.46
C SER A 97 -15.49 -1.15 5.31
N ALA A 98 -15.77 -0.23 6.23
CA ALA A 98 -16.92 0.66 6.18
C ALA A 98 -16.82 1.73 5.06
N ALA A 99 -15.63 1.98 4.56
CA ALA A 99 -15.35 2.96 3.51
C ALA A 99 -15.12 2.33 2.13
N ARG A 100 -15.17 1.02 2.01
CA ARG A 100 -15.01 0.30 0.72
C ARG A 100 -16.12 0.65 -0.27
N GLY A 101 -15.84 0.46 -1.56
CA GLY A 101 -16.79 0.77 -2.64
C GLY A 101 -16.87 2.24 -3.02
N LYS A 102 -16.31 3.16 -2.23
CA LYS A 102 -16.31 4.61 -2.48
C LYS A 102 -15.14 5.10 -3.36
N GLY A 103 -14.30 4.20 -3.86
CA GLY A 103 -13.14 4.55 -4.70
C GLY A 103 -11.88 4.95 -3.93
N TYR A 104 -11.91 4.98 -2.61
CA TYR A 104 -10.79 5.45 -1.77
C TYR A 104 -9.48 4.68 -1.99
N GLY A 105 -9.53 3.38 -2.26
CA GLY A 105 -8.33 2.61 -2.58
C GLY A 105 -7.64 3.12 -3.84
N THR A 106 -8.40 3.41 -4.88
CA THR A 106 -7.88 3.96 -6.13
C THR A 106 -7.33 5.38 -5.96
N GLU A 107 -8.05 6.24 -5.23
CA GLU A 107 -7.59 7.61 -4.93
C GLU A 107 -6.31 7.59 -4.07
N MET A 108 -6.24 6.73 -3.06
CA MET A 108 -5.07 6.56 -2.21
C MET A 108 -3.83 6.15 -3.02
N LEU A 109 -3.97 5.16 -3.89
CA LEU A 109 -2.87 4.72 -4.75
C LEU A 109 -2.45 5.81 -5.73
N ARG A 110 -3.39 6.54 -6.34
CA ARG A 110 -3.07 7.67 -7.23
C ARG A 110 -2.34 8.80 -6.50
N ALA A 111 -2.74 9.13 -5.29
CA ALA A 111 -2.03 10.12 -4.46
C ALA A 111 -0.59 9.64 -4.13
N GLY A 112 -0.42 8.35 -3.82
CA GLY A 112 0.90 7.75 -3.62
C GLY A 112 1.74 7.72 -4.90
N LEU A 113 1.14 7.43 -6.06
CA LEU A 113 1.84 7.50 -7.36
C LEU A 113 2.34 8.91 -7.66
N LYS A 114 1.54 9.94 -7.36
CA LYS A 114 1.97 11.33 -7.49
C LYS A 114 3.22 11.59 -6.64
N TYR A 115 3.21 11.16 -5.39
CA TYR A 115 4.37 11.29 -4.51
C TYR A 115 5.59 10.53 -5.05
N ALA A 116 5.40 9.30 -5.52
CA ALA A 116 6.46 8.46 -6.05
C ALA A 116 7.14 9.08 -7.29
N PHE A 117 6.35 9.53 -8.27
CA PHE A 117 6.89 10.04 -9.53
C PHE A 117 7.34 11.50 -9.45
N GLU A 118 6.61 12.37 -8.76
CA GLU A 118 6.87 13.82 -8.75
C GLU A 118 7.82 14.26 -7.63
N ILE A 119 7.81 13.56 -6.49
CA ILE A 119 8.64 13.94 -5.33
C ILE A 119 9.86 13.03 -5.19
N LEU A 120 9.67 11.71 -5.23
CA LEU A 120 10.77 10.75 -5.08
C LEU A 120 11.49 10.46 -6.40
N GLY A 121 10.94 10.89 -7.55
CA GLY A 121 11.58 10.76 -8.85
C GLY A 121 11.66 9.32 -9.37
N ALA A 122 10.74 8.43 -8.94
CA ALA A 122 10.72 7.05 -9.39
C ALA A 122 10.56 6.95 -10.92
N GLU A 123 11.12 5.89 -11.51
CA GLU A 123 10.91 5.54 -12.92
C GLU A 123 9.77 4.53 -13.08
N ALA A 124 9.55 3.69 -12.07
CA ALA A 124 8.47 2.72 -12.01
C ALA A 124 7.96 2.52 -10.58
N VAL A 125 6.71 2.14 -10.47
CA VAL A 125 6.08 1.73 -9.21
C VAL A 125 5.42 0.38 -9.40
N THR A 126 5.66 -0.54 -8.47
CA THR A 126 5.12 -1.89 -8.49
C THR A 126 4.16 -2.12 -7.35
N ILE A 127 3.30 -3.11 -7.51
CA ILE A 127 2.39 -3.60 -6.47
C ILE A 127 2.10 -5.08 -6.75
N GLY A 128 1.89 -5.87 -5.70
CA GLY A 128 1.47 -7.25 -5.83
C GLY A 128 0.06 -7.45 -5.29
N VAL A 129 -0.69 -8.33 -5.92
CA VAL A 129 -2.00 -8.77 -5.44
C VAL A 129 -2.09 -10.29 -5.51
N PHE A 130 -2.60 -10.93 -4.46
CA PHE A 130 -2.81 -12.38 -4.49
C PHE A 130 -3.88 -12.77 -5.51
N GLU A 131 -3.64 -13.85 -6.25
CA GLU A 131 -4.64 -14.44 -7.14
C GLU A 131 -5.93 -14.70 -6.37
N GLY A 132 -7.08 -14.39 -6.98
CA GLY A 132 -8.40 -14.48 -6.34
C GLY A 132 -8.79 -13.25 -5.50
N ASN A 133 -7.90 -12.28 -5.27
CA ASN A 133 -8.27 -11.01 -4.64
C ASN A 133 -8.75 -9.99 -5.71
N GLU A 134 -9.87 -10.33 -6.36
CA GLU A 134 -10.45 -9.55 -7.45
C GLU A 134 -10.76 -8.08 -7.09
N PRO A 135 -11.25 -7.75 -5.88
CA PRO A 135 -11.50 -6.36 -5.54
C PRO A 135 -10.23 -5.49 -5.56
N ALA A 136 -9.14 -6.02 -5.00
CA ALA A 136 -7.84 -5.31 -5.00
C ALA A 136 -7.25 -5.23 -6.42
N HIS A 137 -7.32 -6.32 -7.20
CA HIS A 137 -6.83 -6.36 -8.57
C HIS A 137 -7.52 -5.31 -9.45
N ARG A 138 -8.87 -5.23 -9.40
CA ARG A 138 -9.63 -4.18 -10.10
C ARG A 138 -9.28 -2.77 -9.61
N CYS A 139 -9.07 -2.61 -8.30
CA CYS A 139 -8.67 -1.33 -7.72
C CYS A 139 -7.31 -0.87 -8.28
N TYR A 140 -6.33 -1.77 -8.35
CA TYR A 140 -4.97 -1.46 -8.83
C TYR A 140 -4.97 -1.15 -10.33
N ARG A 141 -5.74 -1.89 -11.14
CA ARG A 141 -5.94 -1.55 -12.56
C ARG A 141 -6.57 -0.17 -12.75
N LYS A 142 -7.57 0.18 -11.96
CA LYS A 142 -8.18 1.54 -11.99
C LYS A 142 -7.21 2.63 -11.55
N ALA A 143 -6.25 2.31 -10.69
CA ALA A 143 -5.20 3.25 -10.31
C ALA A 143 -4.14 3.45 -11.41
N GLY A 144 -4.11 2.57 -12.43
CA GLY A 144 -3.23 2.67 -13.58
C GLY A 144 -2.18 1.57 -13.69
N PHE A 145 -2.16 0.61 -12.78
CA PHE A 145 -1.24 -0.51 -12.83
C PHE A 145 -1.66 -1.53 -13.90
N ALA A 146 -0.66 -2.10 -14.58
CA ALA A 146 -0.84 -3.19 -15.54
C ALA A 146 -0.18 -4.48 -15.02
N ASP A 147 -0.79 -5.62 -15.32
CA ASP A 147 -0.24 -6.93 -14.96
C ASP A 147 1.08 -7.17 -15.71
N LYS A 148 2.09 -7.66 -15.01
CA LYS A 148 3.43 -7.97 -15.56
C LYS A 148 3.74 -9.46 -15.57
N GLY A 149 3.18 -10.22 -14.65
CA GLY A 149 3.41 -11.63 -14.53
C GLY A 149 2.88 -12.20 -13.22
N ILE A 150 3.09 -13.48 -13.04
CA ILE A 150 2.71 -14.20 -11.83
C ILE A 150 3.97 -14.68 -11.13
N ARG A 151 4.08 -14.40 -9.85
CA ARG A 151 5.13 -14.94 -8.98
C ARG A 151 4.52 -16.03 -8.11
N GLU A 152 5.12 -17.21 -8.17
CA GLU A 152 4.72 -18.32 -7.31
C GLU A 152 4.94 -17.95 -5.83
N SER A 153 3.97 -18.25 -4.99
CA SER A 153 3.97 -17.97 -3.56
C SER A 153 2.93 -18.82 -2.84
N GLU A 154 3.13 -19.06 -1.56
CA GLU A 154 2.18 -19.73 -0.68
C GLU A 154 1.51 -18.69 0.24
N PRO A 155 0.24 -18.81 0.58
CA PRO A 155 -0.72 -19.83 0.14
C PRO A 155 -1.35 -19.54 -1.25
N TRP A 156 -1.07 -18.41 -1.86
CA TRP A 156 -1.54 -18.00 -3.20
C TRP A 156 -0.42 -17.38 -4.01
N ASN A 157 -0.47 -17.56 -5.31
CA ASN A 157 0.39 -16.82 -6.22
C ASN A 157 0.11 -15.32 -6.15
N VAL A 158 1.10 -14.53 -6.55
CA VAL A 158 0.99 -13.07 -6.59
C VAL A 158 1.01 -12.61 -8.03
N ILE A 159 -0.02 -11.87 -8.45
CA ILE A 159 0.00 -11.11 -9.69
C ILE A 159 0.85 -9.88 -9.43
N GLU A 160 2.00 -9.80 -10.09
CA GLU A 160 2.88 -8.64 -10.06
C GLU A 160 2.37 -7.60 -11.06
N MET A 161 2.22 -6.37 -10.60
CA MET A 161 1.70 -5.27 -11.40
C MET A 161 2.65 -4.07 -11.33
N GLU A 162 2.65 -3.26 -12.39
CA GLU A 162 3.56 -2.13 -12.51
C GLU A 162 2.91 -0.97 -13.27
N ILE A 163 3.32 0.24 -12.93
CA ILE A 163 3.13 1.44 -13.72
C ILE A 163 4.47 2.15 -13.87
N GLY A 164 4.87 2.44 -15.11
CA GLY A 164 6.04 3.27 -15.40
C GLY A 164 5.69 4.73 -15.57
N LYS A 165 6.69 5.59 -15.69
CA LYS A 165 6.54 7.04 -15.82
C LYS A 165 5.62 7.46 -16.97
N ALA A 166 5.73 6.80 -18.13
CA ALA A 166 4.87 7.08 -19.28
C ALA A 166 3.39 6.76 -18.99
N GLY A 167 3.12 5.62 -18.32
CA GLY A 167 1.76 5.26 -17.90
C GLY A 167 1.19 6.24 -16.89
N TYR A 168 2.02 6.73 -15.96
CA TYR A 168 1.61 7.76 -15.01
C TYR A 168 1.27 9.08 -15.71
N GLN A 169 2.07 9.52 -16.68
CA GLN A 169 1.81 10.73 -17.45
C GLN A 169 0.48 10.65 -18.21
N ALA A 170 0.19 9.51 -18.84
CA ALA A 170 -1.07 9.28 -19.52
C ALA A 170 -2.31 9.36 -18.60
N LEU A 171 -2.16 9.01 -17.31
CA LEU A 171 -3.24 9.16 -16.33
C LEU A 171 -3.55 10.63 -15.97
N GLN A 172 -2.62 11.55 -16.18
CA GLN A 172 -2.80 12.97 -15.88
C GLN A 172 -3.53 13.71 -17.01
N GLU A 173 -3.61 13.10 -18.18
CA GLU A 173 -4.27 13.67 -19.37
C GLU A 173 -5.76 13.28 -19.49
N LEU A 174 -6.25 12.40 -18.60
CA LEU A 174 -7.64 11.95 -18.53
C LEU A 174 -8.47 12.80 -17.55
#